data_8cccab558b585eda294b2b4cb75d361c
#
_entry.id   8cccab558b585eda294b2b4cb75d361c
#
_cell.length_a   1.000
_cell.length_b   1.000
_cell.length_c   1.000
_cell.angle_alpha   90.00
_cell.angle_beta   90.00
_cell.angle_gamma   90.00
#
_symmetry.space_group_name_H-M   'P 1'
#
loop_
_entity.id
_entity.type
_entity.pdbx_description
1 polymer ?
#
loop_
_entity_poly.entity_id
_entity_poly.type
_entity_poly.pdbx_seq_one_letter_code
_entity_poly.pdbx_strand_id
1 'polypeptide(L)'
;MSNEYLLYGAKGSGSAAVEAALTERNLPHRVVEAATWLPESALPELRAVNPLQQIPTLVMPDGSVLTESAAILVQLGLHLPAGVLLPADPAHRAQMLRGLVYIPANCYSAISIIDYPERWTDQQDEASLEAVKAGTRKRLHRHWEIFADQFPQRPFLGGDAPGALDILAAVVSRWAGTRKHLQEHRPAFHDLLQQVDSHPSLLPVFRRHWDA
;
A
#
# COMPACT_ATOMS: atom_id res chain seq x y z
N MET A 1 -6.53 -4.08 29.14
CA MET A 1 -5.72 -4.18 27.91
C MET A 1 -6.08 -2.98 27.05
N SER A 2 -5.11 -2.31 26.45
CA SER A 2 -5.38 -1.20 25.53
C SER A 2 -6.15 -1.72 24.32
N ASN A 3 -7.22 -1.04 23.92
CA ASN A 3 -7.94 -1.38 22.68
C ASN A 3 -7.33 -0.64 21.47
N GLU A 4 -6.05 -0.31 21.55
CA GLU A 4 -5.32 0.51 20.60
C GLU A 4 -4.40 -0.34 19.72
N TYR A 5 -4.43 -0.07 18.43
CA TYR A 5 -3.48 -0.61 17.46
C TYR A 5 -2.18 0.19 17.50
N LEU A 6 -1.03 -0.46 17.39
CA LEU A 6 0.26 0.20 17.24
C LEU A 6 0.81 -0.05 15.84
N LEU A 7 0.91 1.01 15.04
CA LEU A 7 1.41 0.95 13.68
C LEU A 7 2.85 1.50 13.62
N TYR A 8 3.81 0.63 13.35
CA TYR A 8 5.13 1.06 12.93
C TYR A 8 5.09 1.45 11.45
N GLY A 9 5.38 2.70 11.17
CA GLY A 9 5.26 3.29 9.84
C GLY A 9 6.18 4.47 9.63
N ALA A 10 6.07 5.13 8.49
CA ALA A 10 6.78 6.36 8.19
C ALA A 10 6.00 7.23 7.20
N LYS A 11 6.22 8.54 7.28
CA LYS A 11 5.64 9.50 6.32
C LYS A 11 6.04 9.12 4.88
N GLY A 12 5.09 9.12 3.96
CA GLY A 12 5.31 8.83 2.55
C GLY A 12 5.61 7.36 2.21
N SER A 13 5.38 6.44 3.14
CA SER A 13 5.62 5.00 2.96
C SER A 13 4.32 4.20 2.74
N GLY A 14 4.48 2.89 2.52
CA GLY A 14 3.35 1.95 2.40
C GLY A 14 2.49 1.83 3.65
N SER A 15 2.98 2.29 4.82
CA SER A 15 2.19 2.34 6.04
C SER A 15 0.97 3.25 5.94
N ALA A 16 0.99 4.23 5.03
CA ALA A 16 -0.15 5.10 4.77
C ALA A 16 -1.44 4.32 4.43
N ALA A 17 -1.32 3.17 3.77
CA ALA A 17 -2.49 2.34 3.45
C ALA A 17 -3.14 1.76 4.71
N VAL A 18 -2.32 1.32 5.67
CA VAL A 18 -2.81 0.77 6.95
C VAL A 18 -3.36 1.89 7.82
N GLU A 19 -2.65 3.01 7.93
CA GLU A 19 -3.11 4.18 8.69
C GLU A 19 -4.44 4.71 8.14
N ALA A 20 -4.59 4.78 6.81
CA ALA A 20 -5.83 5.20 6.16
C ALA A 20 -7.00 4.28 6.52
N ALA A 21 -6.80 2.96 6.48
CA ALA A 21 -7.83 1.99 6.85
C ALA A 21 -8.23 2.09 8.33
N LEU A 22 -7.26 2.25 9.23
CA LEU A 22 -7.52 2.42 10.67
C LEU A 22 -8.27 3.72 10.95
N THR A 23 -7.83 4.82 10.35
CA THR A 23 -8.43 6.16 10.54
C THR A 23 -9.85 6.21 9.98
N GLU A 24 -10.05 5.72 8.75
CA GLU A 24 -11.37 5.70 8.10
C GLU A 24 -12.41 4.95 8.95
N ARG A 25 -11.97 3.92 9.67
CA ARG A 25 -12.84 3.09 10.52
C ARG A 25 -12.86 3.51 11.98
N ASN A 26 -12.27 4.67 12.31
CA ASN A 26 -12.19 5.19 13.69
C ASN A 26 -11.63 4.14 14.67
N LEU A 27 -10.73 3.28 14.20
CA LEU A 27 -10.04 2.33 15.07
C LEU A 27 -8.96 3.07 15.87
N PRO A 28 -8.96 3.02 17.20
CA PRO A 28 -7.96 3.68 18.02
C PRO A 28 -6.56 3.18 17.68
N HIS A 29 -5.69 4.05 17.21
CA HIS A 29 -4.34 3.65 16.82
C HIS A 29 -3.32 4.76 17.07
N ARG A 30 -2.06 4.34 17.23
CA ARG A 30 -0.89 5.20 17.33
C ARG A 30 0.13 4.80 16.28
N VAL A 31 0.68 5.80 15.57
CA VAL A 31 1.77 5.59 14.62
C VAL A 31 3.10 5.84 15.33
N VAL A 32 4.03 4.92 15.18
CA VAL A 32 5.42 5.05 15.62
C VAL A 32 6.30 5.17 14.40
N GLU A 33 7.04 6.27 14.32
CA GLU A 33 7.99 6.51 13.22
C GLU A 33 9.13 5.48 13.29
N ALA A 34 9.21 4.62 12.27
CA ALA A 34 10.18 3.54 12.18
C ALA A 34 10.78 3.43 10.78
N ALA A 35 11.09 4.59 10.18
CA ALA A 35 11.73 4.67 8.87
C ALA A 35 13.14 4.09 8.92
N THR A 36 13.42 3.11 8.06
CA THR A 36 14.75 2.47 7.98
C THR A 36 15.84 3.40 7.44
N TRP A 37 15.45 4.52 6.84
CA TRP A 37 16.34 5.57 6.31
C TRP A 37 16.56 6.74 7.28
N LEU A 38 15.95 6.71 8.47
CA LEU A 38 16.12 7.73 9.52
C LEU A 38 16.81 7.11 10.74
N PRO A 39 18.05 7.52 11.06
CA PRO A 39 18.83 6.94 12.17
C PRO A 39 18.16 7.06 13.55
N GLU A 40 17.37 8.12 13.76
CA GLU A 40 16.70 8.46 15.03
C GLU A 40 15.31 7.82 15.18
N SER A 41 14.91 6.96 14.22
CA SER A 41 13.61 6.31 14.27
C SER A 41 13.59 5.12 15.24
N ALA A 42 12.38 4.62 15.58
CA ALA A 42 12.18 3.50 16.49
C ALA A 42 12.57 2.13 15.88
N LEU A 43 13.69 2.05 15.17
CA LEU A 43 14.18 0.80 14.56
C LEU A 43 14.46 -0.32 15.57
N PRO A 44 15.02 -0.07 16.77
CA PRO A 44 15.20 -1.12 17.78
C PRO A 44 13.86 -1.74 18.21
N GLU A 45 12.83 -0.94 18.38
CA GLU A 45 11.48 -1.40 18.73
C GLU A 45 10.86 -2.19 17.57
N LEU A 46 10.97 -1.69 16.33
CA LEU A 46 10.51 -2.40 15.14
C LEU A 46 11.21 -3.75 15.00
N ARG A 47 12.54 -3.82 15.21
CA ARG A 47 13.31 -5.06 15.14
C ARG A 47 12.84 -6.10 16.15
N ALA A 48 12.41 -5.67 17.34
CA ALA A 48 11.94 -6.57 18.38
C ALA A 48 10.63 -7.28 17.99
N VAL A 49 9.79 -6.65 17.18
CA VAL A 49 8.49 -7.19 16.75
C VAL A 49 8.51 -7.72 15.31
N ASN A 50 9.40 -7.22 14.45
CA ASN A 50 9.56 -7.66 13.06
C ASN A 50 11.05 -7.81 12.69
N PRO A 51 11.59 -9.03 12.64
CA PRO A 51 12.99 -9.26 12.29
C PRO A 51 13.39 -8.76 10.89
N LEU A 52 12.43 -8.64 9.94
CA LEU A 52 12.67 -8.06 8.62
C LEU A 52 12.87 -6.55 8.66
N GLN A 53 12.52 -5.89 9.77
CA GLN A 53 12.61 -4.44 9.94
C GLN A 53 11.89 -3.66 8.84
N GLN A 54 10.77 -4.19 8.37
CA GLN A 54 9.97 -3.57 7.30
C GLN A 54 8.70 -2.91 7.87
N ILE A 55 8.29 -1.84 7.24
CA ILE A 55 7.05 -1.13 7.52
C ILE A 55 6.10 -1.25 6.32
N PRO A 56 4.77 -1.33 6.56
CA PRO A 56 4.09 -1.33 7.87
C PRO A 56 4.27 -2.61 8.66
N THR A 57 4.38 -2.46 9.99
CA THR A 57 4.20 -3.54 10.98
C THR A 57 3.12 -3.10 11.95
N LEU A 58 2.08 -3.90 12.12
CA LEU A 58 0.94 -3.60 12.99
C LEU A 58 0.91 -4.55 14.19
N VAL A 59 0.94 -3.98 15.41
CA VAL A 59 0.64 -4.72 16.63
C VAL A 59 -0.83 -4.52 16.94
N MET A 60 -1.56 -5.63 17.01
CA MET A 60 -2.98 -5.68 17.29
C MET A 60 -3.27 -5.45 18.78
N PRO A 61 -4.51 -5.09 19.20
CA PRO A 61 -4.86 -4.90 20.61
C PRO A 61 -4.64 -6.13 21.50
N ASP A 62 -4.64 -7.33 20.93
CA ASP A 62 -4.36 -8.59 21.63
C ASP A 62 -2.85 -8.90 21.74
N GLY A 63 -1.99 -8.04 21.18
CA GLY A 63 -0.54 -8.19 21.13
C GLY A 63 -0.02 -9.01 19.96
N SER A 64 -0.88 -9.57 19.12
CA SER A 64 -0.44 -10.25 17.89
C SER A 64 0.16 -9.25 16.89
N VAL A 65 1.14 -9.70 16.10
CA VAL A 65 1.86 -8.86 15.14
C VAL A 65 1.54 -9.28 13.72
N LEU A 66 1.20 -8.30 12.90
CA LEU A 66 0.98 -8.47 11.46
C LEU A 66 1.97 -7.64 10.66
N THR A 67 2.51 -8.23 9.62
CA THR A 67 3.33 -7.57 8.59
C THR A 67 2.62 -7.65 7.24
N GLU A 68 3.21 -7.09 6.20
CA GLU A 68 2.65 -7.04 4.85
C GLU A 68 1.37 -6.19 4.76
N SER A 69 1.44 -5.02 4.15
CA SER A 69 0.31 -4.08 4.06
C SER A 69 -0.98 -4.72 3.53
N ALA A 70 -0.88 -5.59 2.53
CA ALA A 70 -2.03 -6.29 1.99
C ALA A 70 -2.64 -7.29 2.98
N ALA A 71 -1.82 -8.05 3.72
CA ALA A 71 -2.28 -8.99 4.73
C ALA A 71 -2.95 -8.26 5.91
N ILE A 72 -2.39 -7.13 6.33
CA ILE A 72 -2.99 -6.26 7.35
C ILE A 72 -4.37 -5.76 6.90
N LEU A 73 -4.48 -5.27 5.66
CA LEU A 73 -5.74 -4.78 5.10
C LEU A 73 -6.79 -5.90 4.97
N VAL A 74 -6.37 -7.11 4.59
CA VAL A 74 -7.25 -8.29 4.57
C VAL A 74 -7.76 -8.60 5.97
N GLN A 75 -6.86 -8.68 6.96
CA GLN A 75 -7.24 -8.96 8.35
C GLN A 75 -8.21 -7.91 8.91
N LEU A 76 -7.93 -6.63 8.70
CA LEU A 76 -8.83 -5.55 9.11
C LEU A 76 -10.20 -5.69 8.43
N GLY A 77 -10.23 -6.00 7.12
CA GLY A 77 -11.46 -6.20 6.38
C GLY A 77 -12.27 -7.43 6.80
N LEU A 78 -11.62 -8.48 7.29
CA LEU A 78 -12.27 -9.67 7.84
C LEU A 78 -12.76 -9.48 9.27
N HIS A 79 -12.08 -8.63 10.05
CA HIS A 79 -12.43 -8.35 11.44
C HIS A 79 -13.58 -7.34 11.58
N LEU A 80 -13.73 -6.47 10.60
CA LEU A 80 -14.81 -5.49 10.53
C LEU A 80 -16.08 -6.10 9.91
N PRO A 81 -17.25 -5.44 10.08
CA PRO A 81 -18.48 -5.87 9.41
C PRO A 81 -18.28 -6.00 7.90
N ALA A 82 -18.88 -7.02 7.30
CA ALA A 82 -18.80 -7.24 5.85
C ALA A 82 -19.34 -6.02 5.07
N GLY A 83 -18.67 -5.68 3.97
CA GLY A 83 -19.02 -4.52 3.14
C GLY A 83 -18.30 -3.23 3.51
N VAL A 84 -17.47 -3.26 4.57
CA VAL A 84 -16.76 -2.06 5.06
C VAL A 84 -15.43 -1.84 4.32
N LEU A 85 -14.44 -2.71 4.52
CA LEU A 85 -13.16 -2.69 3.78
C LEU A 85 -13.11 -3.75 2.67
N LEU A 86 -13.85 -4.85 2.85
CA LEU A 86 -14.00 -5.91 1.86
C LEU A 86 -15.49 -6.08 1.53
N PRO A 87 -15.84 -6.29 0.26
CA PRO A 87 -17.25 -6.49 -0.15
C PRO A 87 -17.93 -7.62 0.61
N ALA A 88 -19.22 -7.44 0.90
CA ALA A 88 -20.04 -8.48 1.51
C ALA A 88 -20.30 -9.65 0.55
N ASP A 89 -20.47 -9.36 -0.74
CA ASP A 89 -20.64 -10.38 -1.78
C ASP A 89 -19.38 -11.25 -1.90
N PRO A 90 -19.49 -12.59 -1.78
CA PRO A 90 -18.32 -13.48 -1.81
C PRO A 90 -17.54 -13.45 -3.13
N ALA A 91 -18.23 -13.33 -4.27
CA ALA A 91 -17.58 -13.31 -5.58
C ALA A 91 -16.80 -12.01 -5.78
N HIS A 92 -17.39 -10.86 -5.43
CA HIS A 92 -16.70 -9.57 -5.46
C HIS A 92 -15.54 -9.53 -4.46
N ARG A 93 -15.75 -10.03 -3.24
CA ARG A 93 -14.68 -10.14 -2.23
C ARG A 93 -13.50 -10.98 -2.72
N ALA A 94 -13.75 -12.10 -3.40
CA ALA A 94 -12.68 -12.91 -3.99
C ALA A 94 -11.84 -12.11 -5.01
N GLN A 95 -12.48 -11.26 -5.83
CA GLN A 95 -11.75 -10.39 -6.76
C GLN A 95 -10.93 -9.31 -6.02
N MET A 96 -11.46 -8.75 -4.92
CA MET A 96 -10.71 -7.80 -4.09
C MET A 96 -9.50 -8.45 -3.45
N LEU A 97 -9.63 -9.67 -2.90
CA LEU A 97 -8.52 -10.44 -2.36
C LEU A 97 -7.46 -10.75 -3.43
N ARG A 98 -7.91 -11.12 -4.65
CA ARG A 98 -7.00 -11.31 -5.79
C ARG A 98 -6.20 -10.04 -6.09
N GLY A 99 -6.85 -8.88 -6.09
CA GLY A 99 -6.19 -7.59 -6.29
C GLY A 99 -5.20 -7.23 -5.19
N LEU A 100 -5.57 -7.48 -3.92
CA LEU A 100 -4.70 -7.26 -2.76
C LEU A 100 -3.44 -8.13 -2.80
N VAL A 101 -3.50 -9.32 -3.39
CA VAL A 101 -2.32 -10.16 -3.65
C VAL A 101 -1.57 -9.73 -4.91
N TYR A 102 -2.30 -9.29 -5.95
CA TYR A 102 -1.70 -8.86 -7.22
C TYR A 102 -0.73 -7.69 -7.04
N ILE A 103 -1.14 -6.67 -6.27
CA ILE A 103 -0.34 -5.46 -6.08
C ILE A 103 1.03 -5.75 -5.45
N PRO A 104 1.15 -6.45 -4.30
CA PRO A 104 2.45 -6.80 -3.74
C PRO A 104 3.29 -7.66 -4.69
N ALA A 105 2.69 -8.66 -5.31
CA ALA A 105 3.41 -9.63 -6.14
C ALA A 105 3.95 -9.04 -7.45
N ASN A 106 3.23 -8.09 -8.07
CA ASN A 106 3.55 -7.62 -9.41
C ASN A 106 3.95 -6.15 -9.49
N CYS A 107 3.46 -5.33 -8.55
CA CYS A 107 3.68 -3.89 -8.59
C CYS A 107 4.62 -3.44 -7.46
N TYR A 108 4.32 -3.77 -6.21
CA TYR A 108 5.08 -3.24 -5.09
C TYR A 108 6.49 -3.84 -5.03
N SER A 109 6.67 -5.13 -5.33
CA SER A 109 8.00 -5.75 -5.41
C SER A 109 8.93 -5.04 -6.40
N ALA A 110 8.40 -4.52 -7.49
CA ALA A 110 9.18 -3.76 -8.48
C ALA A 110 9.75 -2.45 -7.92
N ILE A 111 9.08 -1.82 -6.94
CA ILE A 111 9.57 -0.59 -6.31
C ILE A 111 10.90 -0.88 -5.60
N SER A 112 10.98 -1.97 -4.83
CA SER A 112 12.23 -2.36 -4.15
C SER A 112 13.38 -2.61 -5.12
N ILE A 113 13.11 -3.15 -6.31
CA ILE A 113 14.12 -3.35 -7.36
C ILE A 113 14.59 -2.01 -7.94
N ILE A 114 13.66 -1.07 -8.15
CA ILE A 114 13.97 0.26 -8.67
C ILE A 114 14.77 1.08 -7.66
N ASP A 115 14.40 1.00 -6.37
CA ASP A 115 15.04 1.77 -5.30
C ASP A 115 16.43 1.23 -4.91
N TYR A 116 16.61 -0.11 -5.00
CA TYR A 116 17.83 -0.80 -4.58
C TYR A 116 18.29 -1.81 -5.65
N PRO A 117 18.60 -1.36 -6.90
CA PRO A 117 18.93 -2.24 -8.01
C PRO A 117 20.21 -3.05 -7.77
N GLU A 118 21.14 -2.52 -6.97
CA GLU A 118 22.39 -3.18 -6.57
C GLU A 118 22.17 -4.51 -5.83
N ARG A 119 20.99 -4.75 -5.27
CA ARG A 119 20.62 -6.00 -4.60
C ARG A 119 20.14 -7.09 -5.55
N TRP A 120 19.96 -6.73 -6.85
CA TRP A 120 19.29 -7.58 -7.82
C TRP A 120 20.19 -7.96 -9.03
N THR A 121 21.45 -7.54 -9.00
CA THR A 121 22.46 -7.89 -10.01
C THR A 121 23.84 -7.91 -9.39
N ASP A 122 24.70 -8.77 -9.87
CA ASP A 122 26.13 -8.82 -9.51
C ASP A 122 26.94 -7.71 -10.21
N GLN A 123 26.37 -7.08 -11.24
CA GLN A 123 27.00 -5.98 -11.95
C GLN A 123 26.68 -4.67 -11.25
N GLN A 124 27.71 -4.00 -10.76
CA GLN A 124 27.59 -2.80 -9.93
C GLN A 124 27.95 -1.50 -10.67
N ASP A 125 28.20 -1.57 -11.98
CA ASP A 125 28.40 -0.39 -12.80
C ASP A 125 27.08 0.38 -13.04
N GLU A 126 27.18 1.70 -13.18
CA GLU A 126 26.03 2.60 -13.32
C GLU A 126 25.11 2.22 -14.50
N ALA A 127 25.68 1.81 -15.64
CA ALA A 127 24.90 1.46 -16.82
C ALA A 127 24.06 0.21 -16.59
N SER A 128 24.61 -0.80 -15.91
CA SER A 128 23.91 -2.04 -15.55
C SER A 128 22.79 -1.77 -14.55
N LEU A 129 23.05 -0.95 -13.50
CA LEU A 129 22.05 -0.57 -12.51
C LEU A 129 20.90 0.22 -13.14
N GLU A 130 21.19 1.18 -14.02
CA GLU A 130 20.15 1.93 -14.75
C GLU A 130 19.36 1.03 -15.72
N ALA A 131 19.98 0.05 -16.34
CA ALA A 131 19.26 -0.93 -17.17
C ALA A 131 18.26 -1.75 -16.35
N VAL A 132 18.65 -2.21 -15.15
CA VAL A 132 17.74 -2.90 -14.21
C VAL A 132 16.56 -2.01 -13.82
N LYS A 133 16.82 -0.77 -13.42
CA LYS A 133 15.75 0.20 -13.06
C LYS A 133 14.80 0.45 -14.22
N ALA A 134 15.33 0.72 -15.42
CA ALA A 134 14.53 1.02 -16.61
C ALA A 134 13.66 -0.16 -17.02
N GLY A 135 14.22 -1.38 -17.09
CA GLY A 135 13.49 -2.59 -17.40
C GLY A 135 12.41 -2.91 -16.39
N THR A 136 12.72 -2.75 -15.10
CA THR A 136 11.76 -2.97 -14.00
C THR A 136 10.63 -1.95 -14.01
N ARG A 137 10.93 -0.65 -14.26
CA ARG A 137 9.91 0.39 -14.37
C ARG A 137 8.96 0.14 -15.53
N LYS A 138 9.48 -0.26 -16.69
CA LYS A 138 8.65 -0.63 -17.86
C LYS A 138 7.70 -1.79 -17.52
N ARG A 139 8.20 -2.81 -16.81
CA ARG A 139 7.39 -3.95 -16.36
C ARG A 139 6.34 -3.54 -15.33
N LEU A 140 6.70 -2.70 -14.35
CA LEU A 140 5.79 -2.14 -13.36
C LEU A 140 4.62 -1.41 -14.03
N HIS A 141 4.91 -0.51 -14.97
CA HIS A 141 3.88 0.23 -15.69
C HIS A 141 2.94 -0.71 -16.46
N ARG A 142 3.50 -1.74 -17.11
CA ARG A 142 2.68 -2.76 -17.79
C ARG A 142 1.79 -3.54 -16.82
N HIS A 143 2.29 -3.88 -15.63
CA HIS A 143 1.46 -4.56 -14.61
C HIS A 143 0.32 -3.68 -14.11
N TRP A 144 0.55 -2.37 -13.96
CA TRP A 144 -0.52 -1.44 -13.60
C TRP A 144 -1.57 -1.25 -14.71
N GLU A 145 -1.16 -1.29 -15.98
CA GLU A 145 -2.13 -1.29 -17.10
C GLU A 145 -3.01 -2.56 -17.03
N ILE A 146 -2.40 -3.73 -16.85
CA ILE A 146 -3.13 -5.00 -16.71
C ILE A 146 -4.07 -4.94 -15.51
N PHE A 147 -3.62 -4.38 -14.38
CA PHE A 147 -4.45 -4.19 -13.21
C PHE A 147 -5.67 -3.33 -13.54
N ALA A 148 -5.47 -2.17 -14.15
CA ALA A 148 -6.54 -1.25 -14.52
C ALA A 148 -7.57 -1.90 -15.47
N ASP A 149 -7.10 -2.76 -16.39
CA ASP A 149 -7.95 -3.48 -17.35
C ASP A 149 -8.74 -4.63 -16.70
N GLN A 150 -8.20 -5.26 -15.65
CA GLN A 150 -8.79 -6.46 -15.03
C GLN A 150 -9.65 -6.17 -13.79
N PHE A 151 -9.54 -4.99 -13.19
CA PHE A 151 -10.27 -4.63 -11.99
C PHE A 151 -11.21 -3.44 -12.28
N PRO A 152 -12.43 -3.70 -12.78
CA PRO A 152 -13.38 -2.64 -13.16
C PRO A 152 -13.88 -1.88 -11.93
N GLN A 153 -14.06 -0.58 -12.12
CA GLN A 153 -14.51 0.39 -11.11
C GLN A 153 -16.04 0.51 -11.12
N ARG A 154 -16.70 0.66 -9.91
CA ARG A 154 -18.16 0.85 -9.82
C ARG A 154 -18.59 1.51 -8.48
N PRO A 155 -18.47 2.78 -8.23
CA PRO A 155 -17.47 3.74 -8.76
C PRO A 155 -16.05 3.47 -8.30
N PHE A 156 -15.85 2.69 -7.20
CA PHE A 156 -14.57 2.25 -6.67
C PHE A 156 -14.37 0.75 -6.93
N LEU A 157 -13.15 0.27 -6.74
CA LEU A 157 -12.84 -1.17 -6.80
C LEU A 157 -13.61 -1.95 -5.73
N GLY A 158 -13.77 -1.35 -4.55
CA GLY A 158 -14.52 -1.91 -3.42
C GLY A 158 -16.04 -1.85 -3.57
N GLY A 159 -16.57 -1.04 -4.49
CA GLY A 159 -18.00 -0.81 -4.68
C GLY A 159 -18.38 0.68 -4.62
N ASP A 160 -19.38 1.04 -3.80
CA ASP A 160 -19.89 2.41 -3.70
C ASP A 160 -18.98 3.33 -2.88
N ALA A 161 -18.04 2.79 -2.11
CA ALA A 161 -17.04 3.51 -1.34
C ALA A 161 -15.66 2.86 -1.49
N PRO A 162 -14.56 3.61 -1.23
CA PRO A 162 -13.22 3.05 -1.23
C PRO A 162 -13.09 1.90 -0.23
N GLY A 163 -12.55 0.77 -0.69
CA GLY A 163 -12.23 -0.39 0.15
C GLY A 163 -10.72 -0.59 0.27
N ALA A 164 -10.33 -1.73 0.85
CA ALA A 164 -8.93 -2.09 1.09
C ALA A 164 -8.09 -2.05 -0.19
N LEU A 165 -8.64 -2.51 -1.32
CA LEU A 165 -7.94 -2.55 -2.60
C LEU A 165 -7.74 -1.14 -3.18
N ASP A 166 -8.74 -0.27 -3.06
CA ASP A 166 -8.65 1.13 -3.48
C ASP A 166 -7.55 1.86 -2.71
N ILE A 167 -7.53 1.70 -1.39
CA ILE A 167 -6.54 2.32 -0.51
C ILE A 167 -5.13 1.83 -0.87
N LEU A 168 -4.93 0.51 -1.03
CA LEU A 168 -3.62 -0.03 -1.39
C LEU A 168 -3.17 0.43 -2.77
N ALA A 169 -4.05 0.42 -3.77
CA ALA A 169 -3.77 0.89 -5.12
C ALA A 169 -3.40 2.39 -5.13
N ALA A 170 -4.14 3.21 -4.39
CA ALA A 170 -3.88 4.64 -4.27
C ALA A 170 -2.51 4.93 -3.66
N VAL A 171 -2.07 4.17 -2.68
CA VAL A 171 -0.75 4.33 -2.05
C VAL A 171 0.36 3.83 -2.98
N VAL A 172 0.29 2.56 -3.44
CA VAL A 172 1.40 1.93 -4.18
C VAL A 172 1.62 2.54 -5.57
N SER A 173 0.57 3.08 -6.20
CA SER A 173 0.70 3.76 -7.49
C SER A 173 1.42 5.12 -7.45
N ARG A 174 1.77 5.64 -6.27
CA ARG A 174 2.45 6.96 -6.16
C ARG A 174 3.92 6.91 -6.58
N TRP A 175 4.55 5.74 -6.56
CA TRP A 175 5.99 5.60 -6.82
C TRP A 175 6.32 5.28 -8.27
N ALA A 176 7.60 5.49 -8.62
CA ALA A 176 8.23 5.13 -9.88
C ALA A 176 7.56 5.71 -11.15
N GLY A 177 6.88 6.87 -11.02
CA GLY A 177 6.21 7.54 -12.15
C GLY A 177 4.91 6.87 -12.60
N THR A 178 4.37 5.92 -11.82
CA THR A 178 3.17 5.15 -12.18
C THR A 178 1.94 6.04 -12.41
N ARG A 179 1.70 7.06 -11.55
CA ARG A 179 0.54 7.96 -11.70
C ARG A 179 0.56 8.70 -13.03
N LYS A 180 1.72 9.24 -13.44
CA LYS A 180 1.90 9.91 -14.73
C LYS A 180 1.64 8.92 -15.87
N HIS A 181 2.20 7.72 -15.80
CA HIS A 181 1.99 6.69 -16.81
C HIS A 181 0.50 6.30 -16.94
N LEU A 182 -0.20 6.12 -15.83
CA LEU A 182 -1.62 5.79 -15.82
C LEU A 182 -2.48 6.93 -16.36
N GLN A 183 -2.14 8.18 -16.11
CA GLN A 183 -2.81 9.34 -16.68
C GLN A 183 -2.78 9.31 -18.21
N GLU A 184 -1.65 8.91 -18.80
CA GLU A 184 -1.44 8.84 -20.24
C GLU A 184 -2.08 7.61 -20.88
N HIS A 185 -2.07 6.45 -20.20
CA HIS A 185 -2.41 5.16 -20.80
C HIS A 185 -3.73 4.54 -20.27
N ARG A 186 -4.17 4.92 -19.06
CA ARG A 186 -5.40 4.43 -18.42
C ARG A 186 -6.07 5.56 -17.63
N PRO A 187 -6.50 6.66 -18.30
CA PRO A 187 -7.00 7.86 -17.63
C PRO A 187 -8.16 7.58 -16.68
N ALA A 188 -9.11 6.71 -17.04
CA ALA A 188 -10.22 6.37 -16.16
C ALA A 188 -9.76 5.77 -14.82
N PHE A 189 -8.72 4.90 -14.83
CA PHE A 189 -8.16 4.36 -13.60
C PHE A 189 -7.36 5.40 -12.82
N HIS A 190 -6.64 6.29 -13.51
CA HIS A 190 -6.00 7.44 -12.88
C HIS A 190 -7.02 8.34 -12.15
N ASP A 191 -8.15 8.63 -12.79
CA ASP A 191 -9.23 9.44 -12.20
C ASP A 191 -9.84 8.77 -10.96
N LEU A 192 -10.03 7.43 -10.98
CA LEU A 192 -10.38 6.68 -9.78
C LEU A 192 -9.38 6.91 -8.64
N LEU A 193 -8.08 6.78 -8.93
CA LEU A 193 -7.05 6.97 -7.91
C LEU A 193 -7.08 8.39 -7.32
N GLN A 194 -7.38 9.41 -8.13
CA GLN A 194 -7.58 10.79 -7.66
C GLN A 194 -8.84 10.94 -6.80
N GLN A 195 -9.93 10.24 -7.15
CA GLN A 195 -11.15 10.21 -6.32
C GLN A 195 -10.86 9.56 -4.96
N VAL A 196 -10.10 8.47 -4.93
CA VAL A 196 -9.65 7.85 -3.66
C VAL A 196 -8.79 8.82 -2.85
N ASP A 197 -7.82 9.50 -3.49
CA ASP A 197 -6.93 10.47 -2.84
C ASP A 197 -7.71 11.64 -2.21
N SER A 198 -8.78 12.10 -2.86
CA SER A 198 -9.61 13.21 -2.41
C SER A 198 -10.83 12.80 -1.57
N HIS A 199 -11.03 11.49 -1.35
CA HIS A 199 -12.18 11.01 -0.58
C HIS A 199 -12.14 11.58 0.85
N PRO A 200 -13.25 12.16 1.36
CA PRO A 200 -13.26 12.88 2.64
C PRO A 200 -12.71 12.08 3.82
N SER A 201 -12.92 10.77 3.86
CA SER A 201 -12.44 9.91 4.95
C SER A 201 -10.93 9.58 4.84
N LEU A 202 -10.33 9.63 3.65
CA LEU A 202 -8.93 9.26 3.39
C LEU A 202 -8.00 10.47 3.26
N LEU A 203 -8.52 11.57 2.74
CA LEU A 203 -7.79 12.80 2.48
C LEU A 203 -6.94 13.30 3.67
N PRO A 204 -7.43 13.31 4.93
CA PRO A 204 -6.63 13.78 6.06
C PRO A 204 -5.35 12.95 6.27
N VAL A 205 -5.41 11.62 6.07
CA VAL A 205 -4.26 10.74 6.17
C VAL A 205 -3.29 10.98 5.02
N PHE A 206 -3.82 11.00 3.78
CA PHE A 206 -2.97 11.19 2.61
C PHE A 206 -2.26 12.53 2.61
N ARG A 207 -2.88 13.61 3.11
CA ARG A 207 -2.21 14.90 3.32
C ARG A 207 -1.06 14.81 4.32
N ARG A 208 -1.23 14.12 5.43
CA ARG A 208 -0.12 13.92 6.39
C ARG A 208 1.08 13.23 5.75
N HIS A 209 0.83 12.33 4.80
CA HIS A 209 1.90 11.57 4.15
C HIS A 209 2.56 12.30 2.99
N TRP A 210 1.82 13.09 2.19
CA TRP A 210 2.32 13.62 0.92
C TRP A 210 2.20 15.13 0.74
N ASP A 211 1.40 15.83 1.54
CA ASP A 211 1.44 17.29 1.52
C ASP A 211 2.53 17.77 2.49
N ALA A 212 3.50 18.49 1.96
CA ALA A 212 4.59 19.09 2.72
C ALA A 212 4.21 20.50 3.19
#